data_1cf3dc2fbabd780cc4491d52d114c860
#
_entry.id   1cf3dc2fbabd780cc4491d52d114c860
#
_cell.length_a   1.000
_cell.length_b   1.000
_cell.length_c   1.000
_cell.angle_alpha   90.00
_cell.angle_beta   90.00
_cell.angle_gamma   90.00
#
_symmetry.space_group_name_H-M   'P 1'
#
loop_
_entity.id
_entity.type
_entity.pdbx_description
1 polymer ?
#
loop_
_entity_poly.entity_id
_entity_poly.type
_entity_poly.pdbx_seq_one_letter_code
_entity_poly.pdbx_strand_id
1 'polypeptide(L)'
;ISSLDNSTIIVMRFSFGPTDVPRWKRQQFPDVSYDEYQYISKYMPDTEAASFSLNVPSTSIKFEENSVSNVEIGAVTYEYYDIEALQIAEGRFFNESESNSGTPVIILGDEIAKTLFPSTLALGKKVRLYGRKFVVIGVLKKEGSGLFGGSKDTAVFIPVNMARKIFGDNNKSTFPQIIVKPEKGIDNEGYIADLTQKIRMARGLKPDDINDFFINQLKGFKDVIDDITGTMNGIGWVISGFSLLVG
;
A
#
# COMPACT_ATOMS: atom_id res chain seq x y z
N ILE A 1 7.55 -14.70 3.22
CA ILE A 1 8.10 -14.20 1.94
C ILE A 1 7.02 -13.30 1.40
N SER A 2 7.24 -11.98 1.37
CA SER A 2 6.24 -11.07 0.83
C SER A 2 6.00 -11.44 -0.62
N SER A 3 4.74 -11.52 -0.99
CA SER A 3 4.27 -11.85 -2.33
C SER A 3 4.45 -10.70 -3.33
N LEU A 4 4.97 -9.55 -2.89
CA LEU A 4 5.33 -8.48 -3.79
C LEU A 4 6.45 -8.95 -4.71
N ASP A 5 6.08 -9.21 -5.95
CA ASP A 5 7.02 -9.48 -7.01
C ASP A 5 7.95 -8.27 -7.16
N ASN A 6 9.23 -8.51 -7.39
CA ASN A 6 10.24 -7.45 -7.62
C ASN A 6 9.87 -6.52 -8.80
N SER A 7 8.85 -6.85 -9.57
CA SER A 7 8.33 -6.05 -10.68
C SER A 7 7.29 -5.00 -10.26
N THR A 8 6.78 -5.01 -9.02
CA THR A 8 5.76 -4.05 -8.59
C THR A 8 6.31 -2.62 -8.56
N ILE A 9 5.57 -1.71 -9.17
CA ILE A 9 5.90 -0.30 -9.32
C ILE A 9 4.88 0.53 -8.54
N ILE A 10 5.36 1.52 -7.79
CA ILE A 10 4.50 2.42 -7.00
C ILE A 10 4.70 3.85 -7.49
N VAL A 11 3.62 4.49 -7.92
CA VAL A 11 3.59 5.90 -8.31
C VAL A 11 3.00 6.72 -7.17
N MET A 12 3.75 7.71 -6.73
CA MET A 12 3.32 8.61 -5.65
C MET A 12 4.10 9.93 -5.66
N ARG A 13 3.74 10.84 -4.76
CA ARG A 13 4.42 12.14 -4.58
C ARG A 13 5.82 12.04 -3.96
N PHE A 14 6.14 10.93 -3.30
CA PHE A 14 7.40 10.75 -2.58
C PHE A 14 8.32 9.75 -3.29
N SER A 15 9.65 9.98 -3.17
CA SER A 15 10.66 9.02 -3.59
C SER A 15 11.09 8.15 -2.40
N PHE A 16 11.26 6.86 -2.63
CA PHE A 16 11.85 5.93 -1.66
C PHE A 16 13.37 6.08 -1.55
N GLY A 17 14.01 6.58 -2.61
CA GLY A 17 15.45 6.77 -2.67
C GLY A 17 15.88 8.23 -2.73
N PRO A 18 17.21 8.46 -2.83
CA PRO A 18 17.77 9.77 -3.06
C PRO A 18 17.20 10.42 -4.32
N THR A 19 17.06 11.73 -4.33
CA THR A 19 16.58 12.49 -5.50
C THR A 19 17.20 13.85 -5.54
N ASP A 20 17.51 14.34 -6.74
CA ASP A 20 18.07 15.68 -6.98
C ASP A 20 17.02 16.79 -6.83
N VAL A 21 15.72 16.43 -6.71
CA VAL A 21 14.66 17.41 -6.55
C VAL A 21 14.66 17.98 -5.14
N PRO A 22 14.84 19.31 -4.94
CA PRO A 22 14.87 19.92 -3.63
C PRO A 22 13.59 19.67 -2.81
N ARG A 23 13.73 19.50 -1.49
CA ARG A 23 12.62 19.18 -0.58
C ARG A 23 11.45 20.18 -0.69
N TRP A 24 11.76 21.48 -0.77
CA TRP A 24 10.74 22.54 -0.86
C TRP A 24 9.89 22.40 -2.15
N LYS A 25 10.49 21.93 -3.25
CA LYS A 25 9.80 21.70 -4.53
C LYS A 25 8.93 20.45 -4.46
N ARG A 26 9.45 19.38 -3.88
CA ARG A 26 8.68 18.11 -3.70
C ARG A 26 7.43 18.28 -2.82
N GLN A 27 7.48 19.19 -1.84
CA GLN A 27 6.32 19.48 -1.00
C GLN A 27 5.15 20.11 -1.75
N GLN A 28 5.41 20.69 -2.92
CA GLN A 28 4.41 21.32 -3.79
C GLN A 28 3.84 20.34 -4.82
N PHE A 29 4.40 19.14 -4.93
CA PHE A 29 3.92 18.14 -5.88
C PHE A 29 2.51 17.70 -5.50
N PRO A 30 1.60 17.59 -6.50
CA PRO A 30 0.28 17.03 -6.26
C PRO A 30 0.37 15.55 -5.91
N ASP A 31 -0.57 15.09 -5.11
CA ASP A 31 -0.75 13.66 -4.91
C ASP A 31 -1.28 13.00 -6.20
N VAL A 32 -1.05 11.70 -6.33
CA VAL A 32 -1.71 10.93 -7.40
C VAL A 32 -3.20 10.84 -7.15
N SER A 33 -3.98 10.86 -8.20
CA SER A 33 -5.44 10.87 -8.12
C SER A 33 -6.07 9.54 -8.54
N TYR A 34 -7.32 9.34 -8.13
CA TYR A 34 -8.10 8.19 -8.57
C TYR A 34 -8.36 8.20 -10.09
N ASP A 35 -8.49 9.39 -10.69
CA ASP A 35 -8.67 9.55 -12.14
C ASP A 35 -7.40 9.14 -12.90
N GLU A 36 -6.22 9.46 -12.37
CA GLU A 36 -4.95 8.98 -12.93
C GLU A 36 -4.84 7.45 -12.88
N TYR A 37 -5.25 6.84 -11.76
CA TYR A 37 -5.31 5.38 -11.66
C TYR A 37 -6.25 4.80 -12.73
N GLN A 38 -7.46 5.35 -12.89
CA GLN A 38 -8.39 4.88 -13.92
C GLN A 38 -7.81 5.05 -15.34
N TYR A 39 -7.12 6.15 -15.58
CA TYR A 39 -6.44 6.38 -16.85
C TYR A 39 -5.33 5.34 -17.11
N ILE A 40 -4.48 5.09 -16.12
CA ILE A 40 -3.41 4.08 -16.22
C ILE A 40 -4.01 2.69 -16.39
N SER A 41 -4.96 2.30 -15.58
CA SER A 41 -5.62 0.99 -15.64
C SER A 41 -6.24 0.71 -17.02
N LYS A 42 -6.73 1.76 -17.70
CA LYS A 42 -7.39 1.63 -19.00
C LYS A 42 -6.44 1.71 -20.19
N TYR A 43 -5.42 2.55 -20.11
CA TYR A 43 -4.62 2.94 -21.28
C TYR A 43 -3.13 2.59 -21.20
N MET A 44 -2.66 2.02 -20.11
CA MET A 44 -1.27 1.56 -20.02
C MET A 44 -1.17 0.13 -20.58
N PRO A 45 -0.43 -0.09 -21.69
CA PRO A 45 -0.22 -1.43 -22.23
C PRO A 45 0.66 -2.25 -21.31
N ASP A 46 0.69 -3.56 -21.52
CA ASP A 46 1.56 -4.52 -20.85
C ASP A 46 1.45 -4.47 -19.31
N THR A 47 0.25 -4.11 -18.82
CA THR A 47 -0.08 -4.03 -17.40
C THR A 47 -0.95 -5.21 -17.00
N GLU A 48 -0.41 -6.10 -16.15
CA GLU A 48 -1.16 -7.23 -15.57
C GLU A 48 -2.30 -6.72 -14.67
N ALA A 49 -1.99 -5.78 -13.80
CA ALA A 49 -2.97 -5.16 -12.90
C ALA A 49 -2.49 -3.78 -12.40
N ALA A 50 -3.45 -2.91 -12.13
CA ALA A 50 -3.22 -1.63 -11.47
C ALA A 50 -4.19 -1.46 -10.32
N SER A 51 -3.76 -0.91 -9.19
CA SER A 51 -4.57 -0.66 -8.01
C SER A 51 -4.34 0.76 -7.49
N PHE A 52 -5.39 1.39 -7.02
CA PHE A 52 -5.29 2.62 -6.25
C PHE A 52 -5.35 2.29 -4.76
N SER A 53 -4.40 2.79 -4.02
CA SER A 53 -4.30 2.61 -2.57
C SER A 53 -4.26 3.96 -1.88
N LEU A 54 -4.99 4.06 -0.78
CA LEU A 54 -5.02 5.24 0.07
C LEU A 54 -4.57 4.83 1.48
N ASN A 55 -3.38 5.26 1.87
CA ASN A 55 -2.94 5.12 3.26
C ASN A 55 -3.73 6.12 4.11
N VAL A 56 -4.49 5.61 5.05
CA VAL A 56 -5.35 6.38 5.95
C VAL A 56 -4.85 6.26 7.39
N PRO A 57 -5.14 7.24 8.26
CA PRO A 57 -4.72 7.18 9.65
C PRO A 57 -5.18 5.89 10.35
N SER A 58 -4.28 5.27 11.11
CA SER A 58 -4.64 4.13 11.95
C SER A 58 -5.70 4.52 12.98
N THR A 59 -6.57 3.58 13.33
CA THR A 59 -7.65 3.79 14.31
C THR A 59 -7.94 2.51 15.07
N SER A 60 -8.90 2.56 15.97
CA SER A 60 -9.41 1.37 16.64
C SER A 60 -10.55 0.74 15.85
N ILE A 61 -10.58 -0.58 15.81
CA ILE A 61 -11.70 -1.37 15.33
C ILE A 61 -12.41 -2.03 16.52
N LYS A 62 -13.75 -2.08 16.51
CA LYS A 62 -14.55 -2.57 17.62
C LYS A 62 -15.65 -3.53 17.17
N PHE A 63 -15.84 -4.57 17.95
CA PHE A 63 -16.98 -5.47 17.88
C PHE A 63 -17.47 -5.76 19.30
N GLU A 64 -18.68 -5.31 19.63
CA GLU A 64 -19.25 -5.39 20.98
C GLU A 64 -18.27 -4.81 22.03
N GLU A 65 -17.85 -5.63 23.01
CA GLU A 65 -16.89 -5.24 24.04
C GLU A 65 -15.42 -5.42 23.60
N ASN A 66 -15.18 -6.13 22.49
CA ASN A 66 -13.83 -6.37 21.98
C ASN A 66 -13.35 -5.22 21.10
N SER A 67 -12.08 -4.83 21.27
CA SER A 67 -11.48 -3.78 20.46
C SER A 67 -10.00 -4.03 20.21
N VAL A 68 -9.53 -3.60 19.05
CA VAL A 68 -8.11 -3.55 18.72
C VAL A 68 -7.77 -2.11 18.38
N SER A 69 -6.71 -1.58 18.99
CA SER A 69 -6.24 -0.22 18.78
C SER A 69 -5.08 -0.21 17.77
N ASN A 70 -4.85 0.95 17.15
CA ASN A 70 -3.73 1.16 16.22
C ASN A 70 -3.73 0.21 15.01
N VAL A 71 -4.92 -0.13 14.51
CA VAL A 71 -5.05 -1.01 13.35
C VAL A 71 -4.64 -0.27 12.09
N GLU A 72 -3.80 -0.88 11.29
CA GLU A 72 -3.47 -0.41 9.94
C GLU A 72 -4.63 -0.70 8.99
N ILE A 73 -4.99 0.28 8.17
CA ILE A 73 -6.08 0.17 7.23
C ILE A 73 -5.55 0.31 5.81
N GLY A 74 -5.61 -0.77 5.04
CA GLY A 74 -5.40 -0.77 3.62
C GLY A 74 -6.71 -0.40 2.90
N ALA A 75 -6.84 0.85 2.48
CA ALA A 75 -7.94 1.25 1.61
C ALA A 75 -7.49 1.09 0.16
N VAL A 76 -8.02 0.09 -0.56
CA VAL A 76 -7.49 -0.35 -1.86
C VAL A 76 -8.62 -0.63 -2.85
N THR A 77 -8.29 -0.68 -4.14
CA THR A 77 -9.18 -1.21 -5.17
C THR A 77 -9.12 -2.76 -5.20
N TYR A 78 -10.07 -3.40 -5.87
CA TYR A 78 -10.20 -4.87 -5.82
C TYR A 78 -9.02 -5.61 -6.45
N GLU A 79 -8.30 -5.01 -7.40
CA GLU A 79 -7.13 -5.60 -8.07
C GLU A 79 -5.95 -5.79 -7.12
N TYR A 80 -5.95 -5.09 -6.00
CA TYR A 80 -4.91 -5.24 -4.97
C TYR A 80 -4.78 -6.68 -4.47
N TYR A 81 -5.89 -7.43 -4.47
CA TYR A 81 -5.92 -8.83 -4.12
C TYR A 81 -4.96 -9.67 -4.96
N ASP A 82 -4.99 -9.48 -6.28
CA ASP A 82 -4.14 -10.21 -7.23
C ASP A 82 -2.70 -9.70 -7.23
N ILE A 83 -2.50 -8.38 -7.14
CA ILE A 83 -1.16 -7.76 -7.09
C ILE A 83 -0.37 -8.28 -5.90
N GLU A 84 -1.00 -8.32 -4.73
CA GLU A 84 -0.39 -8.76 -3.46
C GLU A 84 -0.49 -10.28 -3.24
N ALA A 85 -1.14 -11.02 -4.15
CA ALA A 85 -1.43 -12.44 -4.03
C ALA A 85 -1.97 -12.81 -2.65
N LEU A 86 -2.93 -12.02 -2.14
CA LEU A 86 -3.51 -12.20 -0.82
C LEU A 86 -4.15 -13.59 -0.69
N GLN A 87 -4.00 -14.20 0.46
CA GLN A 87 -4.60 -15.50 0.75
C GLN A 87 -5.78 -15.32 1.71
N ILE A 88 -6.95 -15.78 1.30
CA ILE A 88 -8.17 -15.77 2.13
C ILE A 88 -8.28 -17.11 2.87
N ALA A 89 -8.43 -17.05 4.20
CA ALA A 89 -8.73 -18.22 5.02
C ALA A 89 -10.22 -18.50 5.07
N GLU A 90 -11.04 -17.46 5.20
CA GLU A 90 -12.50 -17.55 5.30
C GLU A 90 -13.16 -16.45 4.47
N GLY A 91 -14.25 -16.76 3.80
CA GLY A 91 -15.01 -15.80 3.01
C GLY A 91 -14.35 -15.43 1.69
N ARG A 92 -14.34 -14.15 1.35
CA ARG A 92 -13.83 -13.63 0.07
C ARG A 92 -13.29 -12.21 0.21
N PHE A 93 -12.53 -11.75 -0.79
CA PHE A 93 -12.21 -10.34 -0.97
C PHE A 93 -13.40 -9.58 -1.59
N PHE A 94 -13.42 -8.25 -1.53
CA PHE A 94 -14.45 -7.46 -2.21
C PHE A 94 -14.21 -7.46 -3.73
N ASN A 95 -15.33 -7.45 -4.45
CA ASN A 95 -15.33 -7.46 -5.92
C ASN A 95 -15.29 -6.03 -6.50
N GLU A 96 -15.22 -5.95 -7.83
CA GLU A 96 -15.18 -4.67 -8.56
C GLU A 96 -16.37 -3.77 -8.23
N SER A 97 -17.59 -4.30 -8.19
CA SER A 97 -18.79 -3.51 -7.88
C SER A 97 -18.76 -2.93 -6.47
N GLU A 98 -18.32 -3.71 -5.48
CA GLU A 98 -18.16 -3.27 -4.09
C GLU A 98 -17.03 -2.25 -3.96
N SER A 99 -15.93 -2.44 -4.69
CA SER A 99 -14.80 -1.51 -4.76
C SER A 99 -15.24 -0.17 -5.36
N ASN A 100 -15.89 -0.19 -6.52
CA ASN A 100 -16.30 1.01 -7.25
C ASN A 100 -17.42 1.77 -6.52
N SER A 101 -18.40 1.07 -5.95
CA SER A 101 -19.48 1.70 -5.17
C SER A 101 -19.04 2.17 -3.79
N GLY A 102 -17.88 1.70 -3.29
CA GLY A 102 -17.45 1.96 -1.92
C GLY A 102 -18.43 1.40 -0.91
N THR A 103 -18.79 0.12 -1.07
CA THR A 103 -19.65 -0.62 -0.14
C THR A 103 -18.92 -0.76 1.21
N PRO A 104 -19.61 -0.61 2.36
CA PRO A 104 -18.99 -0.71 3.68
C PRO A 104 -18.75 -2.18 4.08
N VAL A 105 -17.84 -2.83 3.38
CA VAL A 105 -17.33 -4.18 3.65
C VAL A 105 -15.88 -4.13 4.10
N ILE A 106 -15.46 -5.15 4.86
CA ILE A 106 -14.11 -5.20 5.42
C ILE A 106 -13.57 -6.64 5.40
N ILE A 107 -12.27 -6.74 5.11
CA ILE A 107 -11.49 -7.97 5.28
C ILE A 107 -10.58 -7.77 6.49
N LEU A 108 -10.55 -8.75 7.38
CA LEU A 108 -9.74 -8.72 8.60
C LEU A 108 -8.46 -9.54 8.42
N GLY A 109 -7.35 -9.05 8.94
CA GLY A 109 -6.18 -9.87 9.18
C GLY A 109 -6.44 -10.93 10.26
N ASP A 110 -5.68 -12.01 10.23
CA ASP A 110 -5.87 -13.17 11.12
C ASP A 110 -5.87 -12.80 12.61
N GLU A 111 -4.92 -11.97 13.04
CA GLU A 111 -4.81 -11.56 14.45
C GLU A 111 -5.95 -10.62 14.88
N ILE A 112 -6.38 -9.73 13.98
CA ILE A 112 -7.54 -8.86 14.22
C ILE A 112 -8.80 -9.70 14.37
N ALA A 113 -9.03 -10.67 13.47
CA ALA A 113 -10.19 -11.55 13.53
C ALA A 113 -10.23 -12.36 14.84
N LYS A 114 -9.11 -12.97 15.24
CA LYS A 114 -9.00 -13.74 16.48
C LYS A 114 -9.23 -12.90 17.74
N THR A 115 -8.76 -11.65 17.73
CA THR A 115 -8.93 -10.75 18.87
C THR A 115 -10.38 -10.25 18.99
N LEU A 116 -11.03 -9.91 17.89
CA LEU A 116 -12.39 -9.44 17.90
C LEU A 116 -13.42 -10.56 18.08
N PHE A 117 -13.12 -11.76 17.58
CA PHE A 117 -14.04 -12.90 17.54
C PHE A 117 -13.45 -14.18 18.14
N PRO A 118 -13.08 -14.20 19.44
CA PRO A 118 -12.38 -15.34 20.04
C PRO A 118 -13.21 -16.62 20.09
N SER A 119 -14.53 -16.50 20.05
CA SER A 119 -15.46 -17.65 20.21
C SER A 119 -16.54 -17.75 19.14
N THR A 120 -16.51 -16.86 18.13
CA THR A 120 -17.56 -16.80 17.08
C THR A 120 -16.93 -16.58 15.72
N LEU A 121 -17.66 -16.96 14.65
CA LEU A 121 -17.26 -16.65 13.28
C LEU A 121 -17.34 -15.14 13.02
N ALA A 122 -16.32 -14.59 12.37
CA ALA A 122 -16.25 -13.18 12.00
C ALA A 122 -17.16 -12.82 10.81
N LEU A 123 -17.33 -13.75 9.86
CA LEU A 123 -18.08 -13.52 8.63
C LEU A 123 -19.53 -13.08 8.89
N GLY A 124 -19.96 -12.04 8.17
CA GLY A 124 -21.30 -11.45 8.28
C GLY A 124 -21.52 -10.57 9.50
N LYS A 125 -20.58 -10.51 10.45
CA LYS A 125 -20.65 -9.64 11.60
C LYS A 125 -20.37 -8.18 11.21
N LYS A 126 -20.89 -7.24 12.00
CA LYS A 126 -20.71 -5.81 11.76
C LYS A 126 -19.71 -5.25 12.78
N VAL A 127 -18.56 -4.85 12.32
CA VAL A 127 -17.54 -4.15 13.11
C VAL A 127 -17.67 -2.64 12.94
N ARG A 128 -17.17 -1.88 13.90
CA ARG A 128 -17.15 -0.41 13.85
C ARG A 128 -15.72 0.07 13.59
N LEU A 129 -15.56 0.85 12.52
CA LEU A 129 -14.31 1.47 12.10
C LEU A 129 -14.62 2.94 11.70
N TYR A 130 -13.83 3.92 12.14
CA TYR A 130 -14.10 5.35 11.90
C TYR A 130 -15.54 5.78 12.22
N GLY A 131 -16.13 5.23 13.29
CA GLY A 131 -17.52 5.49 13.68
C GLY A 131 -18.59 4.86 12.79
N ARG A 132 -18.20 4.16 11.71
CA ARG A 132 -19.11 3.53 10.74
C ARG A 132 -19.13 2.01 10.92
N LYS A 133 -20.23 1.38 10.52
CA LYS A 133 -20.39 -0.08 10.52
C LYS A 133 -19.93 -0.68 9.20
N PHE A 134 -19.08 -1.69 9.28
CA PHE A 134 -18.59 -2.47 8.14
C PHE A 134 -18.99 -3.93 8.33
N VAL A 135 -19.41 -4.58 7.27
CA VAL A 135 -19.71 -6.02 7.26
C VAL A 135 -18.43 -6.79 6.98
N VAL A 136 -18.06 -7.72 7.85
CA VAL A 136 -16.92 -8.62 7.63
C VAL A 136 -17.29 -9.63 6.55
N ILE A 137 -16.57 -9.61 5.43
CA ILE A 137 -16.82 -10.52 4.29
C ILE A 137 -15.66 -11.50 4.05
N GLY A 138 -14.51 -11.28 4.70
CA GLY A 138 -13.35 -12.15 4.58
C GLY A 138 -12.40 -12.03 5.76
N VAL A 139 -11.62 -13.08 5.98
CA VAL A 139 -10.50 -13.13 6.90
C VAL A 139 -9.28 -13.63 6.14
N LEU A 140 -8.16 -12.92 6.25
CA LEU A 140 -6.90 -13.33 5.61
C LEU A 140 -6.32 -14.54 6.32
N LYS A 141 -5.61 -15.36 5.56
CA LYS A 141 -4.76 -16.41 6.09
C LYS A 141 -3.56 -15.77 6.80
N LYS A 142 -3.15 -16.35 7.92
CA LYS A 142 -1.96 -15.92 8.64
C LYS A 142 -0.72 -16.02 7.76
N GLU A 143 0.00 -14.92 7.57
CA GLU A 143 1.22 -14.85 6.76
C GLU A 143 2.47 -14.52 7.61
N GLY A 144 2.31 -13.91 8.79
CA GLY A 144 3.40 -13.41 9.61
C GLY A 144 3.87 -12.00 9.21
N SER A 145 5.04 -11.60 9.71
CA SER A 145 5.58 -10.26 9.46
C SER A 145 6.06 -10.10 8.01
N GLY A 146 5.67 -9.00 7.37
CA GLY A 146 6.15 -8.61 6.05
C GLY A 146 7.58 -8.06 6.07
N LEU A 147 8.19 -7.92 4.89
CA LEU A 147 9.56 -7.42 4.70
C LEU A 147 9.81 -6.01 5.28
N PHE A 148 8.76 -5.20 5.39
CA PHE A 148 8.85 -3.81 5.85
C PHE A 148 8.30 -3.59 7.26
N GLY A 149 8.26 -4.65 8.08
CA GLY A 149 7.82 -4.56 9.47
C GLY A 149 6.30 -4.47 9.68
N GLY A 150 5.51 -4.29 8.63
CA GLY A 150 4.05 -4.40 8.67
C GLY A 150 3.63 -5.87 8.54
N SER A 151 2.55 -6.24 9.21
CA SER A 151 1.95 -7.56 9.08
C SER A 151 0.53 -7.44 8.57
N LYS A 152 0.22 -8.16 7.49
CA LYS A 152 -1.17 -8.26 7.01
C LYS A 152 -2.09 -8.90 8.07
N ASP A 153 -1.50 -9.64 9.01
CA ASP A 153 -2.23 -10.28 10.12
C ASP A 153 -2.85 -9.27 11.08
N THR A 154 -2.21 -8.09 11.22
CA THR A 154 -2.64 -6.98 12.09
C THR A 154 -3.30 -5.83 11.32
N ALA A 155 -3.52 -5.99 10.02
CA ALA A 155 -4.15 -5.00 9.16
C ALA A 155 -5.60 -5.38 8.81
N VAL A 156 -6.35 -4.41 8.31
CA VAL A 156 -7.67 -4.63 7.71
C VAL A 156 -7.74 -3.96 6.35
N PHE A 157 -8.58 -4.48 5.46
CA PHE A 157 -8.75 -3.95 4.11
C PHE A 157 -10.18 -3.52 3.85
N ILE A 158 -10.33 -2.34 3.27
CA ILE A 158 -11.63 -1.77 2.89
C ILE A 158 -11.56 -1.25 1.44
N PRO A 159 -12.71 -1.15 0.74
CA PRO A 159 -12.76 -0.51 -0.57
C PRO A 159 -12.27 0.94 -0.50
N VAL A 160 -11.35 1.32 -1.40
CA VAL A 160 -10.77 2.67 -1.41
C VAL A 160 -11.85 3.75 -1.56
N ASN A 161 -12.89 3.51 -2.35
CA ASN A 161 -13.98 4.47 -2.52
C ASN A 161 -14.82 4.65 -1.24
N MET A 162 -14.81 3.67 -0.33
CA MET A 162 -15.37 3.88 1.01
C MET A 162 -14.49 4.81 1.85
N ALA A 163 -13.17 4.64 1.79
CA ALA A 163 -12.24 5.57 2.46
C ALA A 163 -12.34 6.99 1.87
N ARG A 164 -12.44 7.14 0.54
CA ARG A 164 -12.67 8.43 -0.12
C ARG A 164 -13.96 9.13 0.34
N LYS A 165 -15.02 8.36 0.59
CA LYS A 165 -16.27 8.90 1.19
C LYS A 165 -16.09 9.37 2.64
N ILE A 166 -15.14 8.80 3.37
CA ILE A 166 -14.86 9.15 4.78
C ILE A 166 -13.94 10.38 4.85
N PHE A 167 -12.85 10.37 4.09
CA PHE A 167 -11.76 11.34 4.21
C PHE A 167 -11.78 12.43 3.14
N GLY A 168 -12.42 12.20 1.99
CA GLY A 168 -12.33 13.05 0.79
C GLY A 168 -11.02 12.80 0.01
N ASP A 169 -10.93 13.37 -1.19
CA ASP A 169 -9.80 13.13 -2.11
C ASP A 169 -8.57 14.02 -1.82
N ASN A 170 -8.73 15.13 -1.10
CA ASN A 170 -7.66 16.11 -0.86
C ASN A 170 -7.27 16.22 0.62
N ASN A 171 -7.37 15.14 1.37
CA ASN A 171 -7.05 15.14 2.79
C ASN A 171 -5.55 14.95 3.01
N LYS A 172 -4.91 15.92 3.66
CA LYS A 172 -3.47 15.90 3.96
C LYS A 172 -3.04 14.79 4.93
N SER A 173 -4.00 14.16 5.60
CA SER A 173 -3.73 13.01 6.49
C SER A 173 -3.76 11.67 5.76
N THR A 174 -4.05 11.67 4.46
CA THR A 174 -4.05 10.48 3.62
C THR A 174 -2.94 10.56 2.58
N PHE A 175 -2.40 9.40 2.19
CA PHE A 175 -1.32 9.31 1.21
C PHE A 175 -1.74 8.36 0.08
N PRO A 176 -2.22 8.92 -1.05
CA PRO A 176 -2.61 8.12 -2.19
C PRO A 176 -1.39 7.62 -2.96
N GLN A 177 -1.52 6.41 -3.49
CA GLN A 177 -0.53 5.79 -4.35
C GLN A 177 -1.22 4.93 -5.43
N ILE A 178 -0.59 4.82 -6.59
CA ILE A 178 -0.98 3.91 -7.65
C ILE A 178 0.03 2.78 -7.67
N ILE A 179 -0.43 1.56 -7.53
CA ILE A 179 0.38 0.35 -7.54
C ILE A 179 0.15 -0.32 -8.89
N VAL A 180 1.22 -0.57 -9.63
CA VAL A 180 1.15 -1.15 -10.96
C VAL A 180 2.02 -2.39 -11.02
N LYS A 181 1.48 -3.46 -11.58
CA LYS A 181 2.19 -4.70 -11.84
C LYS A 181 2.28 -4.91 -13.35
N PRO A 182 3.47 -4.78 -13.96
CA PRO A 182 3.69 -5.11 -15.36
C PRO A 182 3.43 -6.60 -15.65
N GLU A 183 3.11 -6.92 -16.88
CA GLU A 183 3.05 -8.31 -17.34
C GLU A 183 4.42 -8.99 -17.23
N LYS A 184 4.41 -10.31 -17.09
CA LYS A 184 5.65 -11.09 -16.96
C LYS A 184 6.50 -11.02 -18.23
N GLY A 185 7.80 -10.77 -18.04
CA GLY A 185 8.76 -10.73 -19.13
C GLY A 185 8.87 -9.38 -19.84
N ILE A 186 8.13 -8.38 -19.38
CA ILE A 186 8.27 -7.01 -19.89
C ILE A 186 9.55 -6.36 -19.32
N ASP A 187 10.23 -5.59 -20.17
CA ASP A 187 11.36 -4.77 -19.73
C ASP A 187 10.88 -3.65 -18.80
N ASN A 188 11.35 -3.69 -17.57
CA ASN A 188 10.95 -2.72 -16.55
C ASN A 188 11.36 -1.28 -16.89
N GLU A 189 12.51 -1.07 -17.53
CA GLU A 189 12.97 0.29 -17.87
C GLU A 189 12.09 0.91 -18.94
N GLY A 190 11.79 0.14 -19.99
CA GLY A 190 10.88 0.55 -21.05
C GLY A 190 9.48 0.82 -20.51
N TYR A 191 8.97 -0.09 -19.68
CA TYR A 191 7.67 0.08 -19.04
C TYR A 191 7.57 1.35 -18.17
N ILE A 192 8.61 1.64 -17.38
CA ILE A 192 8.68 2.85 -16.54
C ILE A 192 8.73 4.11 -17.42
N ALA A 193 9.45 4.08 -18.55
CA ALA A 193 9.49 5.19 -19.47
C ALA A 193 8.10 5.48 -20.05
N ASP A 194 7.37 4.45 -20.47
CA ASP A 194 6.01 4.57 -21.00
C ASP A 194 5.02 5.04 -19.93
N LEU A 195 5.10 4.48 -18.74
CA LEU A 195 4.29 4.91 -17.60
C LEU A 195 4.54 6.37 -17.24
N THR A 196 5.80 6.80 -17.24
CA THR A 196 6.18 8.21 -17.04
C THR A 196 5.53 9.11 -18.07
N GLN A 197 5.59 8.75 -19.33
CA GLN A 197 4.97 9.49 -20.44
C GLN A 197 3.45 9.58 -20.26
N LYS A 198 2.80 8.47 -19.92
CA LYS A 198 1.34 8.43 -19.70
C LYS A 198 0.91 9.36 -18.58
N ILE A 199 1.62 9.37 -17.45
CA ILE A 199 1.31 10.26 -16.32
C ILE A 199 1.58 11.72 -16.69
N ARG A 200 2.70 12.02 -17.35
CA ARG A 200 2.99 13.36 -17.88
C ARG A 200 1.89 13.89 -18.78
N MET A 201 1.39 13.04 -19.68
CA MET A 201 0.27 13.39 -20.58
C MET A 201 -1.02 13.64 -19.79
N ALA A 202 -1.35 12.78 -18.82
CA ALA A 202 -2.53 12.93 -17.97
C ALA A 202 -2.50 14.23 -17.16
N ARG A 203 -1.30 14.67 -16.72
CA ARG A 203 -1.08 15.91 -15.98
C ARG A 203 -0.89 17.13 -16.88
N GLY A 204 -0.78 16.97 -18.19
CA GLY A 204 -0.50 18.07 -19.13
C GLY A 204 0.87 18.73 -18.92
N LEU A 205 1.87 17.96 -18.44
CA LEU A 205 3.22 18.45 -18.26
C LEU A 205 3.89 18.71 -19.63
N LYS A 206 4.57 19.85 -19.75
CA LYS A 206 5.33 20.22 -20.93
C LYS A 206 6.64 19.40 -21.02
N PRO A 207 7.25 19.27 -22.20
CA PRO A 207 8.52 18.54 -22.36
C PRO A 207 9.61 18.98 -21.40
N ASP A 208 9.74 20.28 -21.14
CA ASP A 208 10.76 20.89 -20.27
C ASP A 208 10.40 20.89 -18.77
N ASP A 209 9.17 20.51 -18.42
CA ASP A 209 8.75 20.41 -17.02
C ASP A 209 9.38 19.17 -16.38
N ILE A 210 9.83 19.32 -15.15
CA ILE A 210 10.23 18.17 -14.34
C ILE A 210 9.00 17.33 -13.98
N ASN A 211 9.20 16.04 -13.76
CA ASN A 211 8.14 15.18 -13.21
C ASN A 211 7.77 15.67 -11.81
N ASP A 212 6.48 15.83 -11.56
CA ASP A 212 5.89 16.20 -10.27
C ASP A 212 5.33 14.98 -9.51
N PHE A 213 5.87 13.81 -9.82
CA PHE A 213 5.60 12.51 -9.22
C PHE A 213 6.88 11.67 -9.23
N PHE A 214 6.88 10.59 -8.45
CA PHE A 214 7.95 9.61 -8.43
C PHE A 214 7.41 8.22 -8.76
N ILE A 215 8.22 7.48 -9.50
CA ILE A 215 8.01 6.06 -9.80
C ILE A 215 9.00 5.27 -8.96
N ASN A 216 8.50 4.51 -8.01
CA ASN A 216 9.29 3.76 -7.05
C ASN A 216 9.21 2.27 -7.38
N GLN A 217 10.36 1.60 -7.40
CA GLN A 217 10.45 0.15 -7.51
C GLN A 217 10.76 -0.45 -6.14
N LEU A 218 10.08 -1.51 -5.76
CA LEU A 218 10.31 -2.20 -4.49
C LEU A 218 11.71 -2.79 -4.38
N LYS A 219 12.28 -3.25 -5.50
CA LYS A 219 13.65 -3.76 -5.54
C LYS A 219 14.65 -2.71 -5.05
N GLY A 220 14.56 -1.48 -5.57
CA GLY A 220 15.46 -0.39 -5.16
C GLY A 220 15.33 -0.01 -3.69
N PHE A 221 14.14 -0.13 -3.11
CA PHE A 221 13.93 0.13 -1.68
C PHE A 221 14.56 -0.94 -0.80
N LYS A 222 14.48 -2.21 -1.21
CA LYS A 222 15.16 -3.30 -0.51
C LYS A 222 16.67 -3.11 -0.51
N ASP A 223 17.24 -2.76 -1.66
CA ASP A 223 18.69 -2.51 -1.79
C ASP A 223 19.14 -1.37 -0.84
N VAL A 224 18.36 -0.30 -0.73
CA VAL A 224 18.64 0.82 0.22
C VAL A 224 18.55 0.36 1.69
N ILE A 225 17.57 -0.46 2.04
CA ILE A 225 17.44 -1.02 3.40
C ILE A 225 18.60 -1.97 3.71
N ASP A 226 18.97 -2.82 2.78
CA ASP A 226 20.08 -3.77 2.94
C ASP A 226 21.42 -3.02 3.10
N ASP A 227 21.65 -1.94 2.36
CA ASP A 227 22.81 -1.05 2.49
C ASP A 227 22.87 -0.35 3.85
N ILE A 228 21.73 0.20 4.31
CA ILE A 228 21.65 0.83 5.63
C ILE A 228 21.92 -0.20 6.74
N THR A 229 21.30 -1.37 6.64
CA THR A 229 21.48 -2.47 7.63
C THR A 229 22.91 -2.98 7.61
N GLY A 230 23.51 -3.14 6.43
CA GLY A 230 24.91 -3.52 6.27
C GLY A 230 25.86 -2.50 6.91
N THR A 231 25.62 -1.21 6.69
CA THR A 231 26.40 -0.12 7.30
C THR A 231 26.25 -0.09 8.82
N MET A 232 25.04 -0.24 9.35
CA MET A 232 24.78 -0.30 10.80
C MET A 232 25.46 -1.51 11.45
N ASN A 233 25.43 -2.67 10.81
CA ASN A 233 26.14 -3.86 11.28
C ASN A 233 27.66 -3.64 11.28
N GLY A 234 28.22 -3.01 10.24
CA GLY A 234 29.63 -2.65 10.16
C GLY A 234 30.05 -1.72 11.31
N ILE A 235 29.26 -0.71 11.63
CA ILE A 235 29.50 0.19 12.78
C ILE A 235 29.44 -0.59 14.10
N GLY A 236 28.50 -1.51 14.26
CA GLY A 236 28.39 -2.38 15.44
C GLY A 236 29.63 -3.24 15.66
N TRP A 237 30.21 -3.81 14.60
CA TRP A 237 31.48 -4.57 14.66
C TRP A 237 32.67 -3.70 15.06
N VAL A 238 32.75 -2.46 14.54
CA VAL A 238 33.79 -1.50 14.88
C VAL A 238 33.69 -1.11 16.36
N ILE A 239 32.52 -0.78 16.86
CA ILE A 239 32.30 -0.45 18.29
C ILE A 239 32.65 -1.65 19.19
N SER A 240 32.22 -2.85 18.81
CA SER A 240 32.52 -4.07 19.56
C SER A 240 34.03 -4.38 19.57
N GLY A 241 34.71 -4.17 18.44
CA GLY A 241 36.15 -4.31 18.33
C GLY A 241 36.94 -3.34 19.22
N PHE A 242 36.50 -2.07 19.26
CA PHE A 242 37.09 -1.08 20.15
C PHE A 242 36.84 -1.38 21.63
N SER A 243 35.66 -1.89 21.99
CA SER A 243 35.35 -2.28 23.36
C SER A 243 36.23 -3.43 23.86
N LEU A 244 36.63 -4.34 22.96
CA LEU A 244 37.55 -5.45 23.28
C LEU A 244 39.02 -5.02 23.40
N LEU A 245 39.41 -3.87 22.81
CA LEU A 245 40.76 -3.33 22.89
C LEU A 245 40.99 -2.40 24.09
N VAL A 246 39.93 -1.88 24.69
CA VAL A 246 39.98 -0.93 25.82
C VAL A 246 39.67 -1.59 27.16
N GLY A 247 39.16 -2.82 27.18
CA GLY A 247 38.96 -3.66 28.38
C GLY A 247 40.09 -4.69 28.55
#